data_84ea8d317f203f8e58d4da3aac2aee3d
#
_entry.id   84ea8d317f203f8e58d4da3aac2aee3d
#
_cell.length_a   1.000
_cell.length_b   1.000
_cell.length_c   1.000
_cell.angle_alpha   90.00
_cell.angle_beta   90.00
_cell.angle_gamma   90.00
#
_symmetry.space_group_name_H-M   'P 1'
#
loop_
_entity.id
_entity.type
_entity.pdbx_description
1 polymer ?
#
loop_
_entity_poly.entity_id
_entity_poly.type
_entity_poly.pdbx_seq_one_letter_code
_entity_poly.pdbx_strand_id
1 'polypeptide(L)'
;VVALLAVVAAGCGSTKKSASSSPPATSCEPGHLNLIKKGQLTIGTDNPAYNPWFAGGTPKGSTWKFNDPTTQKGYESAVAYAVAKQLGFASSAVKWVVVPFEQLFRPGAKSYDFDVNQVSVTPARKKSVTFSSSYYDTNQALVAIKGTPITKAKSIADLKSYKLGAQVGTTSYDYIIKNIKPDHQPSVYNNSNDVNSGLKTGGIDGIVVDLPTAFIITGAEEVPNSVVVGRFPVVGVGDHFGAVLAKGNNLVTCVNQAIATLKANGTLKQLQNKWISSAANAPLLK
;
A
#
# COMPACT_ATOMS: atom_id res chain seq x y z
N VAL A 1 -28.69 85.71 -25.15
CA VAL A 1 -27.58 84.79 -25.16
C VAL A 1 -27.58 84.00 -23.86
N VAL A 2 -28.09 82.81 -23.84
CA VAL A 2 -28.19 81.90 -22.66
C VAL A 2 -27.08 80.87 -22.79
N ALA A 3 -26.16 80.86 -21.84
CA ALA A 3 -25.11 79.88 -21.73
C ALA A 3 -25.59 78.69 -20.89
N LEU A 4 -25.66 77.51 -21.46
CA LEU A 4 -25.89 76.25 -20.73
C LEU A 4 -24.56 75.68 -20.20
N LEU A 5 -24.43 75.57 -18.90
CA LEU A 5 -23.36 74.80 -18.26
C LEU A 5 -23.76 73.29 -18.23
N ALA A 6 -23.01 72.47 -18.85
CA ALA A 6 -23.13 71.04 -18.72
C ALA A 6 -22.25 70.51 -17.56
N VAL A 7 -22.86 69.89 -16.56
CA VAL A 7 -22.18 69.26 -15.44
C VAL A 7 -21.91 67.84 -15.82
N VAL A 8 -20.63 67.43 -15.93
CA VAL A 8 -20.20 66.05 -16.15
C VAL A 8 -20.01 65.41 -14.79
N ALA A 9 -20.91 64.49 -14.44
CA ALA A 9 -20.75 63.66 -13.24
C ALA A 9 -19.79 62.49 -13.56
N ALA A 10 -18.60 62.48 -12.98
CA ALA A 10 -17.67 61.37 -13.02
C ALA A 10 -18.11 60.29 -12.01
N GLY A 11 -18.69 59.22 -12.54
CA GLY A 11 -19.01 58.02 -11.76
C GLY A 11 -17.76 57.19 -11.48
N CYS A 12 -17.25 57.18 -10.23
CA CYS A 12 -16.26 56.22 -9.78
C CYS A 12 -16.89 54.81 -9.66
N GLY A 13 -16.72 53.99 -10.68
CA GLY A 13 -17.03 52.59 -10.63
C GLY A 13 -16.03 51.82 -9.78
N SER A 14 -16.36 51.54 -8.51
CA SER A 14 -15.61 50.64 -7.67
C SER A 14 -15.78 49.20 -8.15
N THR A 15 -14.83 48.70 -8.93
CA THR A 15 -14.74 47.29 -9.24
C THR A 15 -14.35 46.54 -7.94
N LYS A 16 -15.36 45.95 -7.28
CA LYS A 16 -15.13 44.91 -6.26
C LYS A 16 -14.40 43.76 -6.90
N LYS A 17 -13.07 43.63 -6.70
CA LYS A 17 -12.35 42.40 -6.91
C LYS A 17 -12.98 41.33 -6.03
N SER A 18 -13.69 40.37 -6.61
CA SER A 18 -14.03 39.11 -5.96
C SER A 18 -12.72 38.47 -5.51
N ALA A 19 -12.44 38.52 -4.24
CA ALA A 19 -11.40 37.73 -3.64
C ALA A 19 -11.86 36.28 -3.78
N SER A 20 -11.22 35.54 -4.69
CA SER A 20 -11.30 34.07 -4.75
C SER A 20 -10.75 33.60 -3.41
N SER A 21 -11.64 33.25 -2.48
CA SER A 21 -11.27 32.57 -1.25
C SER A 21 -10.83 31.16 -1.58
N SER A 22 -9.52 30.97 -1.76
CA SER A 22 -8.92 29.64 -1.72
C SER A 22 -9.35 28.99 -0.41
N PRO A 23 -9.76 27.72 -0.39
CA PRO A 23 -10.05 27.02 0.86
C PRO A 23 -8.85 27.18 1.80
N PRO A 24 -9.06 27.37 3.12
CA PRO A 24 -7.96 27.48 4.06
C PRO A 24 -7.06 26.26 3.92
N ALA A 25 -5.75 26.50 3.77
CA ALA A 25 -4.76 25.43 3.70
C ALA A 25 -4.92 24.54 4.95
N THR A 26 -5.12 23.23 4.75
CA THR A 26 -5.22 22.29 5.86
C THR A 26 -3.90 22.31 6.63
N SER A 27 -3.92 22.78 7.90
CA SER A 27 -2.74 22.71 8.74
C SER A 27 -2.42 21.25 9.06
N CYS A 28 -1.19 20.81 8.77
CA CYS A 28 -0.72 19.45 9.04
C CYS A 28 0.04 19.33 10.37
N GLU A 29 -0.08 20.33 11.24
CA GLU A 29 0.47 20.24 12.59
C GLU A 29 -0.34 19.27 13.47
N PRO A 30 0.29 18.53 14.39
CA PRO A 30 -0.36 17.47 15.20
C PRO A 30 -1.64 17.94 15.92
N GLY A 31 -1.66 19.20 16.37
CA GLY A 31 -2.80 19.80 17.09
C GLY A 31 -4.04 20.05 16.23
N HIS A 32 -3.88 20.09 14.91
CA HIS A 32 -4.93 20.38 13.92
C HIS A 32 -5.39 19.16 13.13
N LEU A 33 -4.74 18.00 13.32
CA LEU A 33 -5.12 16.77 12.64
C LEU A 33 -6.38 16.15 13.23
N ASN A 34 -7.27 15.69 12.34
CA ASN A 34 -8.44 14.93 12.73
C ASN A 34 -8.06 13.46 12.97
N LEU A 35 -7.73 13.14 14.22
CA LEU A 35 -7.26 11.83 14.66
C LEU A 35 -8.32 11.13 15.50
N ILE A 36 -8.29 9.79 15.51
CA ILE A 36 -9.14 8.97 16.39
C ILE A 36 -8.89 9.34 17.86
N LYS A 37 -7.64 9.57 18.22
CA LYS A 37 -7.24 10.00 19.55
C LYS A 37 -6.30 11.20 19.47
N LYS A 38 -6.75 12.33 20.00
CA LYS A 38 -5.95 13.56 19.98
C LYS A 38 -4.56 13.33 20.59
N GLY A 39 -3.52 13.79 19.88
CA GLY A 39 -2.13 13.67 20.29
C GLY A 39 -1.50 12.27 20.12
N GLN A 40 -2.24 11.31 19.55
CA GLN A 40 -1.75 9.96 19.25
C GLN A 40 -2.07 9.62 17.80
N LEU A 41 -1.08 9.13 17.06
CA LEU A 41 -1.28 8.61 15.71
C LEU A 41 -1.47 7.09 15.79
N THR A 42 -2.66 6.63 15.42
CA THR A 42 -3.01 5.20 15.45
C THR A 42 -2.85 4.61 14.06
N ILE A 43 -1.98 3.64 13.90
CA ILE A 43 -1.64 3.03 12.61
C ILE A 43 -2.10 1.56 12.61
N GLY A 44 -2.77 1.15 11.54
CA GLY A 44 -3.22 -0.23 11.34
C GLY A 44 -2.23 -1.05 10.52
N THR A 45 -2.17 -2.36 10.79
CA THR A 45 -1.61 -3.39 9.92
C THR A 45 -2.13 -4.77 10.32
N ASP A 46 -1.90 -5.79 9.49
CA ASP A 46 -2.31 -7.17 9.78
C ASP A 46 -1.42 -7.84 10.84
N ASN A 47 -1.91 -8.94 11.40
CA ASN A 47 -1.17 -9.81 12.31
C ASN A 47 -1.43 -11.28 11.93
N PRO A 48 -0.44 -11.99 11.38
CA PRO A 48 1.02 -11.77 11.48
C PRO A 48 1.59 -10.63 10.62
N ALA A 49 2.57 -9.92 11.16
CA ALA A 49 3.34 -8.89 10.44
C ALA A 49 4.61 -9.51 9.83
N TYR A 50 4.66 -9.57 8.50
CA TYR A 50 5.68 -10.32 7.77
C TYR A 50 6.92 -9.48 7.42
N ASN A 51 8.08 -10.13 7.48
CA ASN A 51 9.33 -9.59 6.92
C ASN A 51 9.22 -9.54 5.37
N PRO A 52 9.82 -8.53 4.70
CA PRO A 52 10.58 -7.38 5.19
C PRO A 52 9.71 -6.13 5.40
N TRP A 53 8.39 -6.26 5.27
CA TRP A 53 7.46 -5.16 5.50
C TRP A 53 7.51 -4.72 6.96
N PHE A 54 7.59 -5.70 7.84
CA PHE A 54 7.82 -5.57 9.28
C PHE A 54 8.95 -6.50 9.69
N ALA A 55 9.87 -6.05 10.55
CA ALA A 55 11.05 -6.81 10.94
C ALA A 55 11.44 -6.54 12.40
N GLY A 56 12.42 -7.29 12.92
CA GLY A 56 12.96 -7.09 14.26
C GLY A 56 12.40 -8.05 15.31
N GLY A 57 11.56 -8.99 14.88
CA GLY A 57 10.99 -9.99 15.79
C GLY A 57 9.92 -9.41 16.73
N THR A 58 9.52 -10.20 17.70
CA THR A 58 8.54 -9.83 18.73
C THR A 58 9.21 -9.65 20.07
N PRO A 59 9.28 -8.43 20.64
CA PRO A 59 9.75 -8.22 22.00
C PRO A 59 8.92 -9.02 23.02
N LYS A 60 9.53 -9.34 24.17
CA LYS A 60 8.83 -10.06 25.25
C LYS A 60 7.56 -9.32 25.66
N GLY A 61 6.44 -10.03 25.69
CA GLY A 61 5.12 -9.47 26.02
C GLY A 61 4.36 -8.85 24.85
N SER A 62 4.93 -8.84 23.64
CA SER A 62 4.22 -8.41 22.45
C SER A 62 3.12 -9.43 22.09
N THR A 63 1.98 -8.93 21.59
CA THR A 63 0.88 -9.75 21.04
C THR A 63 1.01 -9.94 19.53
N TRP A 64 1.99 -9.31 18.90
CA TRP A 64 2.27 -9.45 17.48
C TRP A 64 2.92 -10.80 17.18
N LYS A 65 2.59 -11.36 16.02
CA LYS A 65 3.18 -12.60 15.50
C LYS A 65 4.24 -12.25 14.46
N PHE A 66 5.37 -12.94 14.50
CA PHE A 66 6.57 -12.80 13.66
C PHE A 66 7.32 -11.50 13.88
N ASN A 67 6.70 -10.35 13.70
CA ASN A 67 7.33 -9.06 13.93
C ASN A 67 6.37 -8.08 14.61
N ASP A 68 6.92 -7.25 15.46
CA ASP A 68 6.19 -6.17 16.12
C ASP A 68 6.45 -4.86 15.37
N PRO A 69 5.44 -4.18 14.84
CA PRO A 69 5.60 -2.92 14.11
C PRO A 69 6.28 -1.81 14.95
N THR A 70 6.17 -1.87 16.27
CA THR A 70 6.80 -0.89 17.16
C THR A 70 8.32 -0.91 17.13
N THR A 71 8.95 -1.95 16.58
CA THR A 71 10.40 -2.03 16.38
C THR A 71 10.95 -1.00 15.39
N GLN A 72 10.09 -0.36 14.60
CA GLN A 72 10.44 0.57 13.50
C GLN A 72 11.31 -0.07 12.41
N LYS A 73 11.36 -1.39 12.38
CA LYS A 73 12.12 -2.18 11.41
C LYS A 73 11.18 -2.81 10.38
N GLY A 74 11.69 -2.98 9.16
CA GLY A 74 10.90 -3.36 8.00
C GLY A 74 10.45 -2.14 7.21
N TYR A 75 10.10 -2.36 5.94
CA TYR A 75 9.83 -1.25 5.02
C TYR A 75 8.61 -0.43 5.45
N GLU A 76 7.46 -1.08 5.65
CA GLU A 76 6.21 -0.38 5.99
C GLU A 76 6.22 0.20 7.40
N SER A 77 6.80 -0.52 8.36
CA SER A 77 7.00 0.05 9.69
C SER A 77 7.85 1.32 9.61
N ALA A 78 9.00 1.28 8.92
CA ALA A 78 9.88 2.43 8.77
C ALA A 78 9.22 3.59 7.99
N VAL A 79 8.45 3.30 6.94
CA VAL A 79 7.67 4.31 6.19
C VAL A 79 6.63 4.96 7.10
N ALA A 80 5.88 4.17 7.87
CA ALA A 80 4.86 4.67 8.78
C ALA A 80 5.44 5.62 9.84
N TYR A 81 6.57 5.25 10.45
CA TYR A 81 7.27 6.14 11.39
C TYR A 81 7.89 7.36 10.71
N ALA A 82 8.37 7.25 9.48
CA ALA A 82 8.84 8.40 8.72
C ALA A 82 7.69 9.38 8.41
N VAL A 83 6.51 8.88 8.03
CA VAL A 83 5.30 9.68 7.86
C VAL A 83 4.89 10.32 9.19
N ALA A 84 4.85 9.56 10.30
CA ALA A 84 4.54 10.07 11.64
C ALA A 84 5.46 11.23 12.02
N LYS A 85 6.76 11.10 11.78
CA LYS A 85 7.75 12.15 12.03
C LYS A 85 7.50 13.40 11.18
N GLN A 86 7.15 13.26 9.89
CA GLN A 86 6.78 14.39 9.03
C GLN A 86 5.51 15.11 9.51
N LEU A 87 4.58 14.36 10.12
CA LEU A 87 3.38 14.91 10.74
C LEU A 87 3.64 15.47 12.16
N GLY A 88 4.90 15.50 12.64
CA GLY A 88 5.29 16.05 13.92
C GLY A 88 5.08 15.14 15.14
N PHE A 89 4.84 13.81 14.93
CA PHE A 89 4.69 12.86 16.04
C PHE A 89 6.04 12.26 16.45
N ALA A 90 6.30 12.23 17.77
CA ALA A 90 7.33 11.40 18.32
C ALA A 90 6.94 9.91 18.18
N SER A 91 7.94 9.00 18.11
CA SER A 91 7.68 7.57 17.99
C SER A 91 6.84 7.01 19.16
N SER A 92 6.96 7.58 20.36
CA SER A 92 6.18 7.23 21.54
C SER A 92 4.67 7.58 21.41
N ALA A 93 4.33 8.52 20.54
CA ALA A 93 2.96 8.92 20.25
C ALA A 93 2.31 8.07 19.14
N VAL A 94 3.05 7.13 18.54
CA VAL A 94 2.53 6.17 17.55
C VAL A 94 2.00 4.94 18.26
N LYS A 95 0.76 4.56 17.94
CA LYS A 95 0.11 3.32 18.42
C LYS A 95 -0.25 2.44 17.24
N TRP A 96 0.10 1.16 17.33
CA TRP A 96 -0.29 0.17 16.34
C TRP A 96 -1.52 -0.62 16.78
N VAL A 97 -2.39 -0.95 15.82
CA VAL A 97 -3.58 -1.78 16.01
C VAL A 97 -3.64 -2.87 14.93
N VAL A 98 -4.13 -4.04 15.31
CA VAL A 98 -4.33 -5.15 14.38
C VAL A 98 -5.57 -4.90 13.54
N VAL A 99 -5.41 -4.96 12.23
CA VAL A 99 -6.50 -4.82 11.25
C VAL A 99 -6.32 -5.91 10.19
N PRO A 100 -7.14 -6.96 10.20
CA PRO A 100 -7.10 -7.99 9.16
C PRO A 100 -7.31 -7.39 7.77
N PHE A 101 -6.55 -7.86 6.78
CA PHE A 101 -6.52 -7.29 5.43
C PHE A 101 -7.92 -7.13 4.80
N GLU A 102 -8.77 -8.14 4.91
CA GLU A 102 -10.13 -8.11 4.34
C GLU A 102 -11.07 -7.12 5.05
N GLN A 103 -10.74 -6.68 6.25
CA GLN A 103 -11.53 -5.70 6.99
C GLN A 103 -11.23 -4.26 6.59
N LEU A 104 -10.10 -4.01 5.93
CA LEU A 104 -9.69 -2.67 5.48
C LEU A 104 -10.76 -2.01 4.61
N PHE A 105 -11.42 -2.79 3.76
CA PHE A 105 -12.36 -2.27 2.75
C PHE A 105 -13.81 -2.24 3.22
N ARG A 106 -14.11 -2.62 4.46
CA ARG A 106 -15.46 -2.49 5.03
C ARG A 106 -15.82 -1.01 5.13
N PRO A 107 -17.03 -0.59 4.69
CA PRO A 107 -17.49 0.79 4.85
C PRO A 107 -17.58 1.21 6.33
N GLY A 108 -17.51 2.51 6.58
CA GLY A 108 -17.71 3.08 7.91
C GLY A 108 -16.44 3.52 8.63
N ALA A 109 -16.58 3.79 9.92
CA ALA A 109 -15.49 4.24 10.78
C ALA A 109 -14.37 3.21 10.89
N LYS A 110 -13.15 3.68 11.04
CA LYS A 110 -11.96 2.85 11.21
C LYS A 110 -11.44 2.95 12.64
N SER A 111 -10.74 1.92 13.09
CA SER A 111 -10.03 1.90 14.38
C SER A 111 -8.62 2.48 14.31
N TYR A 112 -8.25 3.07 13.17
CA TYR A 112 -6.92 3.62 12.87
C TYR A 112 -7.04 4.94 12.10
N ASP A 113 -6.02 5.77 12.19
CA ASP A 113 -5.91 7.02 11.43
C ASP A 113 -5.51 6.72 9.98
N PHE A 114 -4.52 5.84 9.79
CA PHE A 114 -4.22 5.20 8.51
C PHE A 114 -3.67 3.79 8.72
N ASP A 115 -3.74 2.96 7.67
CA ASP A 115 -3.24 1.58 7.67
C ASP A 115 -2.19 1.41 6.57
N VAL A 116 -1.16 0.59 6.82
CA VAL A 116 -0.15 0.16 5.84
C VAL A 116 -0.03 -1.36 5.89
N ASN A 117 -0.36 -2.01 4.78
CA ASN A 117 -0.42 -3.46 4.69
C ASN A 117 -0.36 -3.94 3.22
N GLN A 118 0.63 -3.49 2.47
CA GLN A 118 0.83 -3.78 1.03
C GLN A 118 -0.46 -3.58 0.21
N VAL A 119 -1.20 -2.53 0.51
CA VAL A 119 -2.54 -2.34 -0.05
C VAL A 119 -2.47 -1.67 -1.42
N SER A 120 -2.63 -2.45 -2.48
CA SER A 120 -2.73 -1.92 -3.85
C SER A 120 -3.93 -1.00 -4.01
N VAL A 121 -3.69 0.16 -4.59
CA VAL A 121 -4.72 1.17 -4.89
C VAL A 121 -5.51 0.75 -6.11
N THR A 122 -6.81 0.48 -5.95
CA THR A 122 -7.69 0.11 -7.07
C THR A 122 -8.95 0.97 -7.11
N PRO A 123 -9.57 1.15 -8.31
CA PRO A 123 -10.85 1.87 -8.42
C PRO A 123 -11.95 1.24 -7.55
N ALA A 124 -11.98 -0.10 -7.44
CA ALA A 124 -12.96 -0.81 -6.62
C ALA A 124 -12.81 -0.46 -5.13
N ARG A 125 -11.59 -0.54 -4.60
CA ARG A 125 -11.28 -0.23 -3.18
C ARG A 125 -11.52 1.25 -2.86
N LYS A 126 -11.22 2.17 -3.80
CA LYS A 126 -11.50 3.61 -3.66
C LYS A 126 -12.97 3.95 -3.44
N LYS A 127 -13.90 3.07 -3.77
CA LYS A 127 -15.34 3.28 -3.47
C LYS A 127 -15.60 3.27 -1.96
N SER A 128 -14.90 2.45 -1.20
CA SER A 128 -15.15 2.21 0.23
C SER A 128 -14.17 2.92 1.16
N VAL A 129 -12.97 3.24 0.68
CA VAL A 129 -11.89 3.85 1.50
C VAL A 129 -11.21 4.98 0.75
N THR A 130 -10.43 5.78 1.47
CA THR A 130 -9.52 6.79 0.91
C THR A 130 -8.10 6.22 0.91
N PHE A 131 -7.34 6.49 -0.15
CA PHE A 131 -5.94 6.12 -0.25
C PHE A 131 -5.04 7.35 -0.26
N SER A 132 -3.88 7.22 0.33
CA SER A 132 -2.79 8.17 0.13
C SER A 132 -2.20 8.07 -1.29
N SER A 133 -1.29 8.98 -1.61
CA SER A 133 -0.34 8.81 -2.70
C SER A 133 0.47 7.52 -2.51
N SER A 134 0.96 6.94 -3.62
CA SER A 134 1.80 5.74 -3.56
C SER A 134 3.05 5.96 -2.71
N TYR A 135 3.37 5.01 -1.83
CA TYR A 135 4.66 4.92 -1.15
C TYR A 135 5.55 3.80 -1.70
N TYR A 136 5.00 2.90 -2.53
CA TYR A 136 5.72 1.81 -3.18
C TYR A 136 5.03 1.37 -4.47
N ASP A 137 5.79 1.12 -5.52
CA ASP A 137 5.28 0.60 -6.79
C ASP A 137 5.83 -0.82 -7.01
N THR A 138 4.98 -1.75 -7.43
CA THR A 138 5.30 -3.17 -7.56
C THR A 138 4.71 -3.82 -8.80
N ASN A 139 5.15 -5.06 -9.06
CA ASN A 139 4.57 -5.97 -10.04
C ASN A 139 4.05 -7.22 -9.33
N GLN A 140 3.18 -7.97 -9.98
CA GLN A 140 2.86 -9.33 -9.57
C GLN A 140 3.98 -10.29 -10.02
N ALA A 141 4.15 -11.40 -9.30
CA ALA A 141 5.17 -12.41 -9.57
C ALA A 141 4.66 -13.82 -9.29
N LEU A 142 5.33 -14.81 -9.87
CA LEU A 142 5.06 -16.22 -9.69
C LEU A 142 6.14 -16.85 -8.81
N VAL A 143 5.72 -17.56 -7.77
CA VAL A 143 6.55 -18.41 -6.91
C VAL A 143 6.16 -19.87 -7.12
N ALA A 144 7.14 -20.76 -7.24
CA ALA A 144 6.93 -22.19 -7.37
C ALA A 144 8.04 -23.01 -6.68
N ILE A 145 7.85 -24.30 -6.50
CA ILE A 145 8.87 -25.21 -5.98
C ILE A 145 9.92 -25.47 -7.08
N LYS A 146 11.20 -25.38 -6.74
CA LYS A 146 12.32 -25.63 -7.67
C LYS A 146 12.20 -27.02 -8.31
N GLY A 147 12.51 -27.09 -9.61
CA GLY A 147 12.50 -28.34 -10.36
C GLY A 147 11.13 -28.83 -10.82
N THR A 148 10.04 -28.19 -10.40
CA THR A 148 8.69 -28.51 -10.91
C THR A 148 8.51 -27.95 -12.34
N PRO A 149 7.62 -28.54 -13.16
CA PRO A 149 7.43 -28.12 -14.56
C PRO A 149 7.12 -26.65 -14.74
N ILE A 150 6.33 -26.04 -13.84
CA ILE A 150 5.93 -24.62 -13.89
C ILE A 150 7.14 -23.65 -13.83
N THR A 151 8.28 -24.08 -13.27
CA THR A 151 9.50 -23.25 -13.21
C THR A 151 10.14 -23.02 -14.58
N LYS A 152 9.70 -23.75 -15.61
CA LYS A 152 10.14 -23.58 -17.00
C LYS A 152 9.28 -22.58 -17.79
N ALA A 153 8.20 -22.08 -17.19
CA ALA A 153 7.32 -21.10 -17.83
C ALA A 153 8.09 -19.84 -18.21
N LYS A 154 7.86 -19.32 -19.41
CA LYS A 154 8.46 -18.10 -19.95
C LYS A 154 7.41 -17.04 -20.29
N SER A 155 6.16 -17.45 -20.36
CA SER A 155 5.03 -16.61 -20.73
C SER A 155 3.83 -16.87 -19.82
N ILE A 156 2.89 -15.92 -19.83
CA ILE A 156 1.58 -16.06 -19.17
C ILE A 156 0.81 -17.27 -19.74
N ALA A 157 0.93 -17.51 -21.05
CA ALA A 157 0.24 -18.61 -21.73
C ALA A 157 0.68 -19.99 -21.20
N ASP A 158 1.94 -20.13 -20.80
CA ASP A 158 2.48 -21.38 -20.27
C ASP A 158 1.87 -21.76 -18.91
N LEU A 159 1.19 -20.81 -18.24
CA LEU A 159 0.66 -21.01 -16.90
C LEU A 159 -0.77 -21.55 -16.86
N LYS A 160 -1.45 -21.65 -18.00
CA LYS A 160 -2.88 -21.96 -18.05
C LYS A 160 -3.24 -23.34 -17.48
N SER A 161 -2.40 -24.34 -17.69
CA SER A 161 -2.66 -25.70 -17.23
C SER A 161 -2.29 -25.96 -15.76
N TYR A 162 -1.66 -24.99 -15.08
CA TYR A 162 -1.21 -25.15 -13.71
C TYR A 162 -2.25 -24.68 -12.68
N LYS A 163 -2.24 -25.34 -11.52
CA LYS A 163 -3.05 -24.95 -10.36
C LYS A 163 -2.40 -23.76 -9.66
N LEU A 164 -2.96 -22.58 -9.83
CA LEU A 164 -2.47 -21.35 -9.22
C LEU A 164 -3.29 -20.99 -7.98
N GLY A 165 -2.64 -20.36 -7.02
CA GLY A 165 -3.30 -19.88 -5.80
C GLY A 165 -2.87 -18.46 -5.40
N ALA A 166 -3.77 -17.79 -4.67
CA ALA A 166 -3.52 -16.49 -4.07
C ALA A 166 -4.44 -16.27 -2.86
N GLN A 167 -4.15 -15.24 -2.07
CA GLN A 167 -5.02 -14.83 -0.98
C GLN A 167 -6.28 -14.15 -1.53
N VAL A 168 -7.41 -14.38 -0.86
CA VAL A 168 -8.71 -13.77 -1.20
C VAL A 168 -8.65 -12.25 -1.17
N GLY A 169 -9.35 -11.60 -2.11
CA GLY A 169 -9.48 -10.14 -2.16
C GLY A 169 -8.22 -9.37 -2.56
N THR A 170 -7.16 -10.06 -3.02
CA THR A 170 -5.91 -9.43 -3.47
C THR A 170 -5.92 -9.12 -4.96
N THR A 171 -5.07 -8.18 -5.39
CA THR A 171 -4.80 -7.92 -6.81
C THR A 171 -4.09 -9.10 -7.47
N SER A 172 -3.40 -9.93 -6.69
CA SER A 172 -2.78 -11.18 -7.15
C SER A 172 -3.82 -12.19 -7.64
N TYR A 173 -4.90 -12.39 -6.85
CA TYR A 173 -6.04 -13.21 -7.28
C TYR A 173 -6.70 -12.63 -8.54
N ASP A 174 -6.94 -11.32 -8.55
CA ASP A 174 -7.48 -10.63 -9.72
C ASP A 174 -6.59 -10.80 -10.95
N TYR A 175 -5.26 -10.78 -10.78
CA TYR A 175 -4.31 -11.00 -11.87
C TYR A 175 -4.45 -12.40 -12.47
N ILE A 176 -4.58 -13.43 -11.63
CA ILE A 176 -4.81 -14.81 -12.10
C ILE A 176 -6.08 -14.87 -12.96
N ILE A 177 -7.20 -14.36 -12.45
CA ILE A 177 -8.50 -14.44 -13.12
C ILE A 177 -8.55 -13.62 -14.42
N LYS A 178 -7.97 -12.42 -14.41
CA LYS A 178 -8.14 -11.46 -15.52
C LYS A 178 -7.07 -11.60 -16.60
N ASN A 179 -5.86 -11.96 -16.23
CA ASN A 179 -4.70 -11.93 -17.13
C ASN A 179 -4.15 -13.32 -17.44
N ILE A 180 -4.00 -14.21 -16.46
CA ILE A 180 -3.51 -15.58 -16.72
C ILE A 180 -4.63 -16.43 -17.29
N LYS A 181 -5.84 -16.37 -16.72
CA LYS A 181 -7.03 -17.13 -17.13
C LYS A 181 -6.74 -18.62 -17.22
N PRO A 182 -6.36 -19.27 -16.10
CA PRO A 182 -6.01 -20.67 -16.10
C PRO A 182 -7.22 -21.56 -16.44
N ASP A 183 -6.94 -22.75 -16.96
CA ASP A 183 -7.95 -23.76 -17.32
C ASP A 183 -8.67 -24.32 -16.09
N HIS A 184 -8.04 -24.20 -14.92
CA HIS A 184 -8.60 -24.60 -13.62
C HIS A 184 -8.95 -23.38 -12.77
N GLN A 185 -10.02 -23.49 -11.97
CA GLN A 185 -10.35 -22.47 -10.99
C GLN A 185 -9.18 -22.28 -10.01
N PRO A 186 -8.67 -21.05 -9.84
CA PRO A 186 -7.58 -20.79 -8.89
C PRO A 186 -8.00 -21.09 -7.45
N SER A 187 -7.07 -21.62 -6.67
CA SER A 187 -7.27 -21.86 -5.25
C SER A 187 -7.21 -20.54 -4.48
N VAL A 188 -8.20 -20.33 -3.61
CA VAL A 188 -8.33 -19.10 -2.81
C VAL A 188 -8.08 -19.43 -1.36
N TYR A 189 -7.23 -18.66 -0.69
CA TYR A 189 -6.83 -18.85 0.70
C TYR A 189 -7.16 -17.61 1.54
N ASN A 190 -7.41 -17.80 2.82
CA ASN A 190 -7.80 -16.70 3.71
C ASN A 190 -6.62 -15.78 4.08
N ASN A 191 -5.41 -16.30 4.11
CA ASN A 191 -4.21 -15.56 4.48
C ASN A 191 -2.96 -16.11 3.76
N SER A 192 -1.86 -15.39 3.85
CA SER A 192 -0.59 -15.75 3.18
C SER A 192 0.01 -17.08 3.69
N ASN A 193 -0.15 -17.42 4.99
CA ASN A 193 0.34 -18.69 5.52
C ASN A 193 -0.36 -19.89 4.89
N ASP A 194 -1.67 -19.80 4.66
CA ASP A 194 -2.45 -20.86 4.05
C ASP A 194 -2.05 -21.03 2.56
N VAL A 195 -1.79 -19.93 1.84
CA VAL A 195 -1.27 -19.96 0.46
C VAL A 195 0.09 -20.66 0.44
N ASN A 196 1.01 -20.29 1.34
CA ASN A 196 2.34 -20.89 1.46
C ASN A 196 2.24 -22.39 1.77
N SER A 197 1.31 -22.77 2.66
CA SER A 197 1.04 -24.19 2.99
C SER A 197 0.50 -24.96 1.79
N GLY A 198 -0.39 -24.34 1.00
CA GLY A 198 -0.91 -24.94 -0.24
C GLY A 198 0.20 -25.27 -1.25
N LEU A 199 1.21 -24.39 -1.41
CA LEU A 199 2.36 -24.66 -2.25
C LEU A 199 3.29 -25.73 -1.66
N LYS A 200 3.57 -25.69 -0.35
CA LYS A 200 4.40 -26.70 0.33
C LYS A 200 3.86 -28.11 0.20
N THR A 201 2.54 -28.27 0.27
CA THR A 201 1.88 -29.57 0.24
C THR A 201 1.53 -30.06 -1.16
N GLY A 202 1.81 -29.26 -2.21
CA GLY A 202 1.47 -29.57 -3.59
C GLY A 202 -0.01 -29.46 -3.92
N GLY A 203 -0.79 -28.76 -3.09
CA GLY A 203 -2.19 -28.42 -3.37
C GLY A 203 -2.33 -27.45 -4.53
N ILE A 204 -1.31 -26.60 -4.73
CA ILE A 204 -1.14 -25.71 -5.89
C ILE A 204 0.27 -25.85 -6.47
N ASP A 205 0.42 -25.54 -7.74
CA ASP A 205 1.71 -25.57 -8.46
C ASP A 205 2.47 -24.25 -8.32
N GLY A 206 1.75 -23.13 -8.15
CA GLY A 206 2.34 -21.81 -8.03
C GLY A 206 1.51 -20.82 -7.25
N ILE A 207 2.19 -19.88 -6.59
CA ILE A 207 1.60 -18.72 -5.91
C ILE A 207 1.79 -17.49 -6.80
N VAL A 208 0.72 -16.72 -7.01
CA VAL A 208 0.82 -15.36 -7.53
C VAL A 208 0.76 -14.39 -6.36
N VAL A 209 1.72 -13.47 -6.28
CA VAL A 209 1.90 -12.56 -5.16
C VAL A 209 2.71 -11.33 -5.62
N ASP A 210 2.70 -10.25 -4.85
CA ASP A 210 3.55 -9.09 -5.13
C ASP A 210 5.03 -9.47 -5.17
N LEU A 211 5.76 -8.91 -6.10
CA LEU A 211 7.17 -9.27 -6.36
C LEU A 211 8.07 -9.21 -5.11
N PRO A 212 8.01 -8.19 -4.25
CA PRO A 212 8.81 -8.21 -3.02
C PRO A 212 8.46 -9.37 -2.09
N THR A 213 7.17 -9.67 -1.95
CA THR A 213 6.68 -10.81 -1.15
C THR A 213 7.14 -12.14 -1.74
N ALA A 214 7.21 -12.26 -3.08
CA ALA A 214 7.78 -13.44 -3.74
C ALA A 214 9.23 -13.70 -3.33
N PHE A 215 10.05 -12.64 -3.26
CA PHE A 215 11.45 -12.78 -2.82
C PHE A 215 11.59 -13.15 -1.34
N ILE A 216 10.60 -12.79 -0.53
CA ILE A 216 10.59 -13.16 0.90
C ILE A 216 10.25 -14.63 1.05
N ILE A 217 9.17 -15.06 0.42
CA ILE A 217 8.75 -16.46 0.44
C ILE A 217 9.92 -17.38 0.09
N THR A 218 10.73 -16.97 -0.88
CA THR A 218 11.88 -17.75 -1.36
C THR A 218 13.17 -17.52 -0.58
N GLY A 219 13.44 -16.29 -0.17
CA GLY A 219 14.69 -15.89 0.48
C GLY A 219 14.71 -16.13 2.00
N ALA A 220 13.57 -16.00 2.67
CA ALA A 220 13.41 -16.35 4.08
C ALA A 220 13.01 -17.82 4.28
N GLU A 221 12.97 -18.60 3.20
CA GLU A 221 12.55 -20.01 3.20
C GLU A 221 11.18 -20.27 3.84
N GLU A 222 10.27 -19.27 3.76
CA GLU A 222 8.89 -19.48 4.21
C GLU A 222 8.25 -20.66 3.49
N VAL A 223 8.62 -20.86 2.20
CA VAL A 223 8.38 -22.07 1.45
C VAL A 223 9.74 -22.67 1.02
N PRO A 224 10.23 -23.71 1.71
CA PRO A 224 11.51 -24.35 1.39
C PRO A 224 11.57 -24.82 -0.06
N ASN A 225 12.76 -24.71 -0.66
CA ASN A 225 12.98 -25.10 -2.07
C ASN A 225 12.12 -24.34 -3.09
N SER A 226 11.58 -23.19 -2.74
CA SER A 226 10.85 -22.35 -3.70
C SER A 226 11.78 -21.44 -4.49
N VAL A 227 11.26 -20.88 -5.58
CA VAL A 227 11.95 -19.93 -6.46
C VAL A 227 10.97 -18.93 -7.01
N VAL A 228 11.41 -17.69 -7.20
CA VAL A 228 10.68 -16.71 -8.02
C VAL A 228 10.87 -17.10 -9.48
N VAL A 229 9.83 -17.63 -10.12
CA VAL A 229 9.85 -18.04 -11.53
C VAL A 229 10.00 -16.83 -12.43
N GLY A 230 9.25 -15.76 -12.12
CA GLY A 230 9.36 -14.50 -12.81
C GLY A 230 8.34 -13.48 -12.32
N ARG A 231 8.51 -12.23 -12.76
CA ARG A 231 7.55 -11.15 -12.57
C ARG A 231 6.66 -11.02 -13.81
N PHE A 232 5.43 -10.64 -13.58
CA PHE A 232 4.49 -10.40 -14.67
C PHE A 232 4.63 -8.99 -15.25
N PRO A 233 4.22 -8.78 -16.52
CA PRO A 233 4.13 -7.45 -17.10
C PRO A 233 3.14 -6.58 -16.33
N VAL A 234 3.43 -5.27 -16.32
CA VAL A 234 2.50 -4.27 -15.77
C VAL A 234 1.26 -4.20 -16.66
N VAL A 235 0.09 -4.25 -16.05
CA VAL A 235 -1.19 -4.07 -16.72
C VAL A 235 -1.84 -2.77 -16.24
N GLY A 236 -2.17 -1.88 -17.18
CA GLY A 236 -2.72 -0.56 -16.85
C GLY A 236 -1.73 0.34 -16.13
N VAL A 237 -2.14 0.93 -15.01
CA VAL A 237 -1.30 1.85 -14.21
C VAL A 237 -0.25 1.13 -13.36
N GLY A 238 -0.30 -0.21 -13.32
CA GLY A 238 0.53 -1.03 -12.43
C GLY A 238 0.04 -1.04 -10.98
N ASP A 239 0.54 -2.02 -10.24
CA ASP A 239 0.26 -2.11 -8.81
C ASP A 239 1.12 -1.09 -8.04
N HIS A 240 0.48 -0.36 -7.13
CA HIS A 240 1.15 0.57 -6.24
C HIS A 240 0.44 0.60 -4.88
N PHE A 241 1.21 0.66 -3.81
CA PHE A 241 0.67 0.65 -2.46
C PHE A 241 0.43 2.06 -1.95
N GLY A 242 -0.73 2.26 -1.33
CA GLY A 242 -1.11 3.49 -0.64
C GLY A 242 -1.59 3.20 0.78
N ALA A 243 -1.35 4.13 1.69
CA ALA A 243 -1.94 4.05 3.02
C ALA A 243 -3.47 4.18 2.93
N VAL A 244 -4.17 3.35 3.69
CA VAL A 244 -5.64 3.29 3.71
C VAL A 244 -6.18 4.15 4.85
N LEU A 245 -7.15 5.00 4.56
CA LEU A 245 -7.85 5.84 5.54
C LEU A 245 -9.37 5.61 5.43
N ALA A 246 -10.11 6.01 6.45
CA ALA A 246 -11.57 6.07 6.36
C ALA A 246 -11.99 6.90 5.13
N LYS A 247 -13.10 6.51 4.50
CA LYS A 247 -13.61 7.21 3.32
C LYS A 247 -13.86 8.70 3.60
N GLY A 248 -13.27 9.56 2.79
CA GLY A 248 -13.40 11.02 2.93
C GLY A 248 -12.56 11.64 4.06
N ASN A 249 -11.69 10.88 4.73
CA ASN A 249 -10.82 11.42 5.79
C ASN A 249 -9.81 12.43 5.21
N ASN A 250 -9.87 13.68 5.68
CA ASN A 250 -9.02 14.78 5.22
C ASN A 250 -7.55 14.67 5.69
N LEU A 251 -7.24 13.81 6.66
CA LEU A 251 -5.86 13.50 7.06
C LEU A 251 -5.01 13.04 5.86
N VAL A 252 -5.64 12.49 4.83
CA VAL A 252 -4.97 12.06 3.59
C VAL A 252 -4.16 13.18 2.95
N THR A 253 -4.59 14.43 3.04
CA THR A 253 -3.83 15.58 2.52
C THR A 253 -2.47 15.70 3.20
N CYS A 254 -2.44 15.57 4.51
CA CYS A 254 -1.20 15.65 5.28
C CYS A 254 -0.31 14.41 5.11
N VAL A 255 -0.91 13.23 5.04
CA VAL A 255 -0.17 11.99 4.70
C VAL A 255 0.46 12.10 3.31
N ASN A 256 -0.25 12.66 2.33
CA ASN A 256 0.28 12.88 0.98
C ASN A 256 1.44 13.87 0.96
N GLN A 257 1.37 14.96 1.71
CA GLN A 257 2.47 15.92 1.85
C GLN A 257 3.69 15.26 2.50
N ALA A 258 3.49 14.45 3.55
CA ALA A 258 4.55 13.67 4.18
C ALA A 258 5.21 12.73 3.18
N ILE A 259 4.43 11.93 2.44
CA ILE A 259 4.95 11.00 1.41
C ILE A 259 5.70 11.77 0.32
N ALA A 260 5.19 12.90 -0.15
CA ALA A 260 5.86 13.74 -1.16
C ALA A 260 7.22 14.23 -0.67
N THR A 261 7.30 14.70 0.58
CA THR A 261 8.56 15.11 1.22
C THR A 261 9.54 13.94 1.31
N LEU A 262 9.07 12.74 1.74
CA LEU A 262 9.90 11.54 1.86
C LEU A 262 10.39 11.02 0.50
N LYS A 263 9.62 11.22 -0.57
CA LYS A 263 10.05 10.96 -1.95
C LYS A 263 11.13 11.96 -2.38
N ALA A 264 10.86 13.24 -2.22
CA ALA A 264 11.74 14.32 -2.69
C ALA A 264 13.11 14.30 -2.02
N ASN A 265 13.18 13.99 -0.73
CA ASN A 265 14.44 13.90 0.03
C ASN A 265 15.14 12.52 -0.07
N GLY A 266 14.60 11.60 -0.84
CA GLY A 266 15.17 10.28 -1.08
C GLY A 266 14.96 9.26 0.05
N THR A 267 14.25 9.59 1.13
CA THR A 267 14.03 8.69 2.27
C THR A 267 13.33 7.40 1.87
N LEU A 268 12.25 7.48 1.05
CA LEU A 268 11.55 6.26 0.60
C LEU A 268 12.49 5.35 -0.21
N LYS A 269 13.34 5.92 -1.06
CA LYS A 269 14.31 5.14 -1.84
C LYS A 269 15.37 4.47 -0.95
N GLN A 270 15.86 5.17 0.07
CA GLN A 270 16.79 4.60 1.06
C GLN A 270 16.14 3.45 1.84
N LEU A 271 14.90 3.61 2.30
CA LEU A 271 14.16 2.56 3.00
C LEU A 271 13.90 1.36 2.07
N GLN A 272 13.53 1.60 0.81
CA GLN A 272 13.36 0.54 -0.18
C GLN A 272 14.66 -0.23 -0.40
N ASN A 273 15.78 0.45 -0.60
CA ASN A 273 17.08 -0.18 -0.78
C ASN A 273 17.52 -0.99 0.45
N LYS A 274 17.20 -0.47 1.65
CA LYS A 274 17.54 -1.15 2.91
C LYS A 274 16.76 -2.44 3.13
N TRP A 275 15.47 -2.46 2.81
CA TRP A 275 14.57 -3.54 3.20
C TRP A 275 14.14 -4.45 2.04
N ILE A 276 14.09 -3.93 0.80
CA ILE A 276 13.48 -4.62 -0.35
C ILE A 276 14.43 -4.68 -1.56
N SER A 277 15.74 -4.55 -1.37
CA SER A 277 16.73 -4.44 -2.46
C SER A 277 16.80 -5.65 -3.40
N SER A 278 16.37 -6.84 -2.95
CA SER A 278 16.41 -8.08 -3.75
C SER A 278 15.33 -8.16 -4.85
N ALA A 279 14.32 -7.27 -4.83
CA ALA A 279 13.18 -7.36 -5.74
C ALA A 279 13.47 -6.96 -7.21
N ALA A 280 14.71 -6.55 -7.55
CA ALA A 280 14.99 -5.95 -8.88
C ALA A 280 15.25 -6.98 -10.01
N ASN A 281 15.53 -8.26 -9.73
CA ASN A 281 16.16 -9.19 -10.69
C ASN A 281 15.31 -10.38 -11.16
N ALA A 282 13.98 -10.36 -10.97
CA ALA A 282 13.14 -11.44 -11.47
C ALA A 282 12.96 -11.34 -13.01
N PRO A 283 13.07 -12.46 -13.76
CA PRO A 283 12.81 -12.47 -15.18
C PRO A 283 11.38 -12.05 -15.50
N LEU A 284 11.15 -11.44 -16.67
CA LEU A 284 9.81 -11.07 -17.11
C LEU A 284 9.14 -12.27 -17.80
N LEU A 285 7.97 -12.68 -17.31
CA LEU A 285 7.08 -13.63 -17.98
C LEU A 285 6.26 -12.85 -19.01
N LYS A 286 6.55 -13.04 -20.28
CA LYS A 286 5.94 -12.30 -21.40
C LYS A 286 4.58 -12.85 -21.82
#